data_7264f0b32c5c91e72f09ca045f6d53a9
#
_entry.id   7264f0b32c5c91e72f09ca045f6d53a9
#
_cell.length_a   1.000
_cell.length_b   1.000
_cell.length_c   1.000
_cell.angle_alpha   90.00
_cell.angle_beta   90.00
_cell.angle_gamma   90.00
#
_symmetry.space_group_name_H-M   'P 1'
#
loop_
_entity.id
_entity.type
_entity.pdbx_description
1 polymer ?
#
loop_
_entity_poly.entity_id
_entity_poly.type
_entity_poly.pdbx_seq_one_letter_code
_entity_poly.pdbx_strand_id
1 'polypeptide(L)'
;MEVAWTKQLSVGNAVIDSEHQNLIVMINRIESMIRANETSALSQELERLEHGLCVHFINEERLAKAVNFPFDKNKQEHKFVLKEFQRMKGELLAQNGKWTDSAATHYSNFLSDWLTGHVMREDMLMKPVLQTYDYKFWPGGSEGETNYTAGSMASLYLELFGTPAP
;
A
#
# COMPACT_ATOMS: atom_id res chain seq x y z
N MET A 1 14.74 -7.95 3.24
CA MET A 1 15.67 -6.78 3.29
C MET A 1 14.85 -5.59 3.71
N GLU A 2 15.27 -4.84 4.74
CA GLU A 2 14.48 -3.69 5.22
C GLU A 2 14.46 -2.59 4.16
N VAL A 3 13.26 -2.11 3.82
CA VAL A 3 13.06 -1.01 2.89
C VAL A 3 13.24 0.30 3.65
N ALA A 4 14.04 1.21 3.11
CA ALA A 4 14.22 2.53 3.68
C ALA A 4 13.62 3.61 2.76
N TRP A 5 12.89 4.55 3.34
CA TRP A 5 12.44 5.72 2.60
C TRP A 5 13.62 6.60 2.18
N THR A 6 13.61 7.00 0.92
CA THR A 6 14.56 7.96 0.38
C THR A 6 13.82 9.02 -0.46
N LYS A 7 14.44 10.18 -0.66
CA LYS A 7 13.89 11.24 -1.53
C LYS A 7 13.66 10.77 -2.99
N GLN A 8 14.31 9.71 -3.41
CA GLN A 8 14.12 9.12 -4.73
C GLN A 8 12.75 8.46 -4.88
N LEU A 9 12.12 8.05 -3.76
CA LEU A 9 10.78 7.47 -3.74
C LEU A 9 9.68 8.55 -3.65
N SER A 10 10.03 9.83 -3.51
CA SER A 10 9.05 10.91 -3.47
C SER A 10 8.41 11.13 -4.83
N VAL A 11 7.09 11.03 -4.91
CA VAL A 11 6.30 11.36 -6.10
C VAL A 11 6.03 12.86 -6.23
N GLY A 12 6.38 13.66 -5.22
CA GLY A 12 6.19 15.10 -5.21
C GLY A 12 4.84 15.56 -4.65
N ASN A 13 4.20 14.74 -3.83
CA ASN A 13 2.98 15.09 -3.10
C ASN A 13 3.07 14.65 -1.64
N ALA A 14 2.76 15.58 -0.71
CA ALA A 14 2.95 15.37 0.72
C ALA A 14 2.11 14.22 1.29
N VAL A 15 0.88 14.05 0.83
CA VAL A 15 -0.04 13.00 1.31
C VAL A 15 0.45 11.64 0.83
N ILE A 16 0.69 11.47 -0.46
CA ILE A 16 1.14 10.20 -1.04
C ILE A 16 2.52 9.81 -0.50
N ASP A 17 3.45 10.75 -0.40
CA ASP A 17 4.78 10.49 0.18
C ASP A 17 4.70 10.04 1.65
N SER A 18 3.79 10.63 2.44
CA SER A 18 3.55 10.22 3.83
C SER A 18 2.95 8.82 3.91
N GLU A 19 2.02 8.49 3.02
CA GLU A 19 1.42 7.15 2.95
C GLU A 19 2.46 6.09 2.56
N HIS A 20 3.33 6.36 1.57
CA HIS A 20 4.44 5.47 1.22
C HIS A 20 5.37 5.22 2.41
N GLN A 21 5.72 6.26 3.18
CA GLN A 21 6.53 6.10 4.39
C GLN A 21 5.85 5.19 5.42
N ASN A 22 4.55 5.37 5.65
CA ASN A 22 3.77 4.54 6.57
C ASN A 22 3.68 3.09 6.10
N LEU A 23 3.46 2.85 4.80
CA LEU A 23 3.44 1.50 4.22
C LEU A 23 4.79 0.81 4.39
N ILE A 24 5.92 1.51 4.18
CA ILE A 24 7.27 0.99 4.41
C ILE A 24 7.44 0.55 5.87
N VAL A 25 7.01 1.36 6.84
CA VAL A 25 7.10 1.00 8.26
C VAL A 25 6.29 -0.26 8.57
N MET A 26 5.06 -0.36 8.05
CA MET A 26 4.21 -1.53 8.26
C MET A 26 4.80 -2.79 7.62
N ILE A 27 5.33 -2.70 6.41
CA ILE A 27 5.97 -3.81 5.70
C ILE A 27 7.19 -4.31 6.47
N ASN A 28 8.09 -3.41 6.86
CA ASN A 28 9.29 -3.79 7.62
C ASN A 28 8.93 -4.49 8.93
N ARG A 29 7.88 -4.03 9.61
CA ARG A 29 7.39 -4.67 10.84
C ARG A 29 6.87 -6.09 10.56
N ILE A 30 6.06 -6.27 9.55
CA ILE A 30 5.54 -7.59 9.14
C ILE A 30 6.70 -8.53 8.74
N GLU A 31 7.67 -8.05 7.97
CA GLU A 31 8.87 -8.80 7.62
C GLU A 31 9.63 -9.29 8.86
N SER A 32 9.82 -8.41 9.84
CA SER A 32 10.48 -8.75 11.10
C SER A 32 9.73 -9.84 11.85
N MET A 33 8.39 -9.75 11.94
CA MET A 33 7.54 -10.76 12.58
C MET A 33 7.60 -12.10 11.87
N ILE A 34 7.54 -12.11 10.54
CA ILE A 34 7.66 -13.34 9.75
C ILE A 34 9.01 -14.01 9.99
N ARG A 35 10.12 -13.27 9.99
CA ARG A 35 11.46 -13.79 10.23
C ARG A 35 11.66 -14.31 11.65
N ALA A 36 10.99 -13.69 12.62
CA ALA A 36 11.04 -14.10 14.02
C ALA A 36 10.05 -15.22 14.36
N ASN A 37 9.22 -15.69 13.40
CA ASN A 37 8.09 -16.59 13.63
C ASN A 37 7.12 -16.06 14.70
N GLU A 38 6.97 -14.74 14.79
CA GLU A 38 6.10 -14.08 15.75
C GLU A 38 4.68 -13.98 15.18
N THR A 39 3.75 -14.76 15.74
CA THR A 39 2.37 -14.83 15.23
C THR A 39 1.37 -14.05 16.06
N SER A 40 1.72 -13.64 17.27
CA SER A 40 0.77 -13.08 18.25
C SER A 40 0.02 -11.84 17.77
N ALA A 41 0.67 -10.97 16.99
CA ALA A 41 0.08 -9.76 16.44
C ALA A 41 0.07 -9.74 14.89
N LEU A 42 0.54 -10.81 14.25
CA LEU A 42 0.72 -10.84 12.79
C LEU A 42 -0.60 -10.60 12.03
N SER A 43 -1.69 -11.22 12.47
CA SER A 43 -3.02 -11.02 11.85
C SER A 43 -3.42 -9.55 11.87
N GLN A 44 -3.27 -8.89 13.02
CA GLN A 44 -3.62 -7.48 13.18
C GLN A 44 -2.73 -6.56 12.32
N GLU A 45 -1.43 -6.83 12.23
CA GLU A 45 -0.52 -6.04 11.40
C GLU A 45 -0.80 -6.23 9.90
N LEU A 46 -1.13 -7.45 9.47
CA LEU A 46 -1.56 -7.73 8.09
C LEU A 46 -2.87 -6.99 7.75
N GLU A 47 -3.84 -6.96 8.66
CA GLU A 47 -5.09 -6.20 8.48
C GLU A 47 -4.84 -4.70 8.40
N ARG A 48 -3.92 -4.17 9.22
CA ARG A 48 -3.51 -2.76 9.16
C ARG A 48 -2.85 -2.41 7.84
N LEU A 49 -1.96 -3.27 7.34
CA LEU A 49 -1.32 -3.06 6.04
C LEU A 49 -2.34 -3.09 4.92
N GLU A 50 -3.26 -4.06 4.91
CA GLU A 50 -4.33 -4.14 3.92
C GLU A 50 -5.20 -2.88 3.90
N HIS A 51 -5.60 -2.40 5.08
CA HIS A 51 -6.33 -1.14 5.19
C HIS A 51 -5.52 0.04 4.66
N GLY A 52 -4.23 0.13 5.04
CA GLY A 52 -3.32 1.18 4.56
C GLY A 52 -3.16 1.19 3.04
N LEU A 53 -3.03 0.00 2.43
CA LEU A 53 -2.97 -0.14 0.97
C LEU A 53 -4.27 0.33 0.30
N CYS A 54 -5.43 -0.05 0.83
CA CYS A 54 -6.71 0.38 0.27
C CYS A 54 -6.89 1.90 0.34
N VAL A 55 -6.58 2.51 1.48
CA VAL A 55 -6.66 3.98 1.65
C VAL A 55 -5.70 4.68 0.69
N HIS A 56 -4.47 4.21 0.61
CA HIS A 56 -3.47 4.75 -0.29
C HIS A 56 -3.94 4.71 -1.75
N PHE A 57 -4.44 3.58 -2.23
CA PHE A 57 -4.92 3.43 -3.60
C PHE A 57 -6.12 4.33 -3.93
N ILE A 58 -7.03 4.53 -2.98
CA ILE A 58 -8.16 5.48 -3.12
C ILE A 58 -7.64 6.91 -3.23
N ASN A 59 -6.71 7.29 -2.37
CA ASN A 59 -6.14 8.63 -2.35
C ASN A 59 -5.34 8.92 -3.62
N GLU A 60 -4.60 7.95 -4.09
CA GLU A 60 -3.83 8.06 -5.32
C GLU A 60 -4.73 8.21 -6.56
N GLU A 61 -5.81 7.41 -6.68
CA GLU A 61 -6.81 7.58 -7.74
C GLU A 61 -7.48 8.96 -7.68
N ARG A 62 -7.79 9.45 -6.47
CA ARG A 62 -8.36 10.79 -6.25
C ARG A 62 -7.43 11.89 -6.73
N LEU A 63 -6.14 11.79 -6.36
CA LEU A 63 -5.13 12.75 -6.77
C LEU A 63 -4.90 12.71 -8.28
N ALA A 64 -4.73 11.53 -8.86
CA ALA A 64 -4.55 11.33 -10.30
C ALA A 64 -5.70 11.95 -11.10
N LYS A 65 -6.94 11.74 -10.66
CA LYS A 65 -8.12 12.35 -11.28
C LYS A 65 -8.10 13.87 -11.20
N ALA A 66 -7.70 14.43 -10.06
CA ALA A 66 -7.65 15.89 -9.86
C ALA A 66 -6.60 16.57 -10.75
N VAL A 67 -5.51 15.87 -11.08
CA VAL A 67 -4.44 16.38 -11.95
C VAL A 67 -4.54 15.89 -13.40
N ASN A 68 -5.65 15.26 -13.77
CA ASN A 68 -5.91 14.67 -15.10
C ASN A 68 -4.84 13.68 -15.57
N PHE A 69 -4.31 12.88 -14.65
CA PHE A 69 -3.37 11.81 -14.97
C PHE A 69 -4.12 10.53 -15.32
N PRO A 70 -3.78 9.83 -16.44
CA PRO A 70 -4.40 8.56 -16.80
C PRO A 70 -3.99 7.46 -15.80
N PHE A 71 -4.99 6.84 -15.14
CA PHE A 71 -4.78 5.98 -13.97
C PHE A 71 -5.24 4.52 -14.15
N ASP A 72 -5.74 4.15 -15.31
CA ASP A 72 -6.34 2.83 -15.54
C ASP A 72 -5.35 1.68 -15.31
N LYS A 73 -4.08 1.87 -15.69
CA LYS A 73 -3.02 0.87 -15.49
C LYS A 73 -2.72 0.67 -14.00
N ASN A 74 -2.53 1.77 -13.25
CA ASN A 74 -2.31 1.72 -11.81
C ASN A 74 -3.46 0.99 -11.11
N LYS A 75 -4.69 1.30 -11.48
CA LYS A 75 -5.88 0.65 -10.92
C LYS A 75 -5.90 -0.87 -11.14
N GLN A 76 -5.45 -1.35 -12.30
CA GLN A 76 -5.33 -2.79 -12.56
C GLN A 76 -4.25 -3.44 -11.70
N GLU A 77 -3.10 -2.76 -11.52
CA GLU A 77 -2.03 -3.24 -10.65
C GLU A 77 -2.45 -3.26 -9.18
N HIS A 78 -3.16 -2.25 -8.70
CA HIS A 78 -3.72 -2.22 -7.34
C HIS A 78 -4.64 -3.41 -7.07
N LYS A 79 -5.52 -3.75 -8.03
CA LYS A 79 -6.35 -4.96 -7.98
C LYS A 79 -5.53 -6.23 -7.84
N PHE A 80 -4.52 -6.36 -8.69
CA PHE A 80 -3.66 -7.54 -8.69
C PHE A 80 -2.95 -7.69 -7.34
N VAL A 81 -2.36 -6.61 -6.85
CA VAL A 81 -1.62 -6.61 -5.58
C VAL A 81 -2.50 -6.97 -4.40
N LEU A 82 -3.68 -6.36 -4.27
CA LEU A 82 -4.59 -6.68 -3.17
C LEU A 82 -5.03 -8.14 -3.20
N LYS A 83 -5.27 -8.71 -4.38
CA LYS A 83 -5.59 -10.12 -4.53
C LYS A 83 -4.44 -11.03 -4.09
N GLU A 84 -3.21 -10.72 -4.53
CA GLU A 84 -2.02 -11.48 -4.13
C GLU A 84 -1.72 -11.30 -2.64
N PHE A 85 -1.91 -10.10 -2.10
CA PHE A 85 -1.77 -9.84 -0.68
C PHE A 85 -2.74 -10.69 0.16
N GLN A 86 -4.00 -10.77 -0.24
CA GLN A 86 -4.99 -11.61 0.46
C GLN A 86 -4.64 -13.09 0.41
N ARG A 87 -4.17 -13.58 -0.74
CA ARG A 87 -3.68 -14.95 -0.88
C ARG A 87 -2.52 -15.21 0.10
N MET A 88 -1.52 -14.35 0.10
CA MET A 88 -0.37 -14.43 1.01
C MET A 88 -0.79 -14.37 2.48
N LYS A 89 -1.68 -13.44 2.85
CA LYS A 89 -2.23 -13.30 4.20
C LYS A 89 -2.89 -14.59 4.66
N GLY A 90 -3.74 -15.19 3.81
CA GLY A 90 -4.40 -16.46 4.09
C GLY A 90 -3.41 -17.60 4.30
N GLU A 91 -2.39 -17.71 3.46
CA GLU A 91 -1.33 -18.73 3.58
C GLU A 91 -0.51 -18.58 4.87
N LEU A 92 -0.09 -17.35 5.20
CA LEU A 92 0.68 -17.07 6.42
C LEU A 92 -0.12 -17.42 7.69
N LEU A 93 -1.38 -16.99 7.75
CA LEU A 93 -2.23 -17.24 8.92
C LEU A 93 -2.57 -18.72 9.07
N ALA A 94 -2.78 -19.45 7.97
CA ALA A 94 -3.04 -20.90 8.00
C ALA A 94 -1.84 -21.69 8.53
N GLN A 95 -0.61 -21.24 8.29
CA GLN A 95 0.61 -21.93 8.74
C GLN A 95 0.94 -21.67 10.23
N ASN A 96 0.37 -20.63 10.82
CA ASN A 96 0.51 -20.28 12.23
C ASN A 96 1.97 -20.35 12.75
N GLY A 97 2.89 -19.68 12.05
CA GLY A 97 4.31 -19.62 12.41
C GLY A 97 5.16 -20.84 12.00
N LYS A 98 4.58 -21.81 11.31
CA LYS A 98 5.28 -23.03 10.86
C LYS A 98 5.73 -22.94 9.40
N TRP A 99 6.03 -21.77 8.91
CA TRP A 99 6.61 -21.60 7.58
C TRP A 99 8.11 -21.89 7.57
N THR A 100 8.59 -22.33 6.42
CA THR A 100 10.04 -22.54 6.18
C THR A 100 10.76 -21.21 5.98
N ASP A 101 12.07 -21.18 6.13
CA ASP A 101 12.89 -19.99 5.83
C ASP A 101 12.71 -19.52 4.38
N SER A 102 12.50 -20.44 3.45
CA SER A 102 12.21 -20.14 2.05
C SER A 102 10.86 -19.42 1.91
N ALA A 103 9.82 -19.89 2.60
CA ALA A 103 8.51 -19.24 2.60
C ALA A 103 8.57 -17.85 3.25
N ALA A 104 9.25 -17.73 4.40
CA ALA A 104 9.47 -16.45 5.07
C ALA A 104 10.17 -15.45 4.14
N THR A 105 11.21 -15.89 3.45
CA THR A 105 11.93 -15.06 2.47
C THR A 105 11.04 -14.66 1.30
N HIS A 106 10.25 -15.59 0.78
CA HIS A 106 9.33 -15.33 -0.33
C HIS A 106 8.29 -14.26 0.03
N TYR A 107 7.63 -14.38 1.17
CA TYR A 107 6.62 -13.43 1.63
C TYR A 107 7.20 -12.05 1.94
N SER A 108 8.38 -12.01 2.58
CA SER A 108 9.09 -10.77 2.86
C SER A 108 9.47 -10.04 1.56
N ASN A 109 10.05 -10.76 0.61
CA ASN A 109 10.45 -10.17 -0.67
C ASN A 109 9.24 -9.71 -1.48
N PHE A 110 8.13 -10.45 -1.46
CA PHE A 110 6.91 -10.04 -2.16
C PHE A 110 6.45 -8.65 -1.72
N LEU A 111 6.39 -8.37 -0.42
CA LEU A 111 5.94 -7.08 0.10
C LEU A 111 6.91 -5.95 -0.26
N SER A 112 8.21 -6.16 -0.02
CA SER A 112 9.24 -5.13 -0.25
C SER A 112 9.42 -4.82 -1.73
N ASP A 113 9.54 -5.87 -2.56
CA ASP A 113 9.82 -5.74 -3.99
C ASP A 113 8.62 -5.16 -4.71
N TRP A 114 7.40 -5.57 -4.29
CA TRP A 114 6.20 -5.00 -4.86
C TRP A 114 6.10 -3.51 -4.57
N LEU A 115 6.15 -3.08 -3.29
CA LEU A 115 5.98 -1.66 -2.94
C LEU A 115 7.04 -0.80 -3.64
N THR A 116 8.32 -1.18 -3.50
CA THR A 116 9.41 -0.42 -4.11
C THR A 116 9.27 -0.38 -5.63
N GLY A 117 8.97 -1.51 -6.23
CA GLY A 117 8.82 -1.63 -7.68
C GLY A 117 7.59 -0.88 -8.21
N HIS A 118 6.47 -0.88 -7.47
CA HIS A 118 5.26 -0.14 -7.84
C HIS A 118 5.52 1.35 -7.81
N VAL A 119 5.98 1.89 -6.66
CA VAL A 119 6.32 3.31 -6.53
C VAL A 119 7.27 3.77 -7.63
N MET A 120 8.35 3.03 -7.89
CA MET A 120 9.37 3.43 -8.88
C MET A 120 8.90 3.34 -10.34
N ARG A 121 7.98 2.43 -10.66
CA ARG A 121 7.55 2.22 -12.06
C ARG A 121 6.25 2.92 -12.41
N GLU A 122 5.30 2.99 -11.47
CA GLU A 122 3.95 3.47 -11.74
C GLU A 122 3.68 4.83 -11.10
N ASP A 123 3.86 4.97 -9.81
CA ASP A 123 3.52 6.20 -9.09
C ASP A 123 4.43 7.36 -9.49
N MET A 124 5.72 7.06 -9.73
CA MET A 124 6.68 8.05 -10.22
C MET A 124 6.31 8.63 -11.59
N LEU A 125 5.44 7.99 -12.36
CA LEU A 125 4.94 8.54 -13.63
C LEU A 125 4.05 9.79 -13.40
N MET A 126 3.44 9.94 -12.23
CA MET A 126 2.70 11.15 -11.86
C MET A 126 3.61 12.33 -11.51
N LYS A 127 4.85 12.08 -11.13
CA LYS A 127 5.75 13.11 -10.60
C LYS A 127 5.89 14.34 -11.50
N PRO A 128 6.09 14.23 -12.84
CA PRO A 128 6.20 15.40 -13.70
C PRO A 128 4.96 16.31 -13.65
N VAL A 129 3.77 15.74 -13.51
CA VAL A 129 2.53 16.48 -13.38
C VAL A 129 2.41 17.07 -11.97
N LEU A 130 2.68 16.27 -10.92
CA LEU A 130 2.59 16.71 -9.53
C LEU A 130 3.56 17.85 -9.22
N GLN A 131 4.72 17.91 -9.84
CA GLN A 131 5.67 19.01 -9.69
C GLN A 131 5.17 20.36 -10.22
N THR A 132 4.07 20.39 -10.98
CA THR A 132 3.40 21.64 -11.41
C THR A 132 2.43 22.18 -10.37
N TYR A 133 2.19 21.43 -9.30
CA TYR A 133 1.33 21.79 -8.17
C TYR A 133 2.19 22.05 -6.91
N ASP A 134 1.57 22.70 -5.91
CA ASP A 134 2.20 22.79 -4.59
C ASP A 134 2.39 21.39 -3.98
N TYR A 135 3.49 21.16 -3.28
CA TYR A 135 3.76 19.86 -2.64
C TYR A 135 2.65 19.41 -1.68
N LYS A 136 1.96 20.39 -1.04
CA LYS A 136 0.82 20.14 -0.17
C LYS A 136 -0.53 20.16 -0.90
N PHE A 137 -0.53 20.23 -2.23
CA PHE A 137 -1.78 20.22 -3.00
C PHE A 137 -2.58 18.97 -2.68
N TRP A 138 -3.88 19.18 -2.35
CA TRP A 138 -4.83 18.10 -2.14
C TRP A 138 -6.21 18.48 -2.71
N PRO A 139 -6.90 17.58 -3.40
CA PRO A 139 -8.24 17.84 -3.92
C PRO A 139 -9.22 18.13 -2.79
N GLY A 140 -9.86 19.31 -2.81
CA GLY A 140 -10.82 19.73 -1.78
C GLY A 140 -10.26 20.68 -0.73
N GLY A 141 -8.96 21.02 -0.79
CA GLY A 141 -8.38 22.15 -0.02
C GLY A 141 -8.17 21.93 1.48
N SER A 142 -8.51 20.80 2.04
CA SER A 142 -8.11 20.41 3.40
C SER A 142 -6.83 19.60 3.34
N GLU A 143 -5.85 19.96 4.15
CA GLU A 143 -4.68 19.11 4.41
C GLU A 143 -5.19 17.71 4.68
N GLY A 144 -4.72 16.73 3.90
CA GLY A 144 -5.18 15.36 3.87
C GLY A 144 -5.51 14.73 5.22
N GLU A 145 -6.57 15.19 5.86
CA GLU A 145 -7.27 14.38 6.82
C GLU A 145 -7.87 13.23 6.03
N THR A 146 -7.07 12.18 5.91
CA THR A 146 -7.58 10.85 5.63
C THR A 146 -8.46 10.43 6.81
N ASN A 147 -9.55 11.16 7.02
CA ASN A 147 -10.64 10.72 7.88
C ASN A 147 -11.41 9.59 7.20
N TYR A 148 -10.68 8.61 6.67
CA TYR A 148 -11.21 7.27 6.56
C TYR A 148 -11.24 6.67 7.97
N THR A 149 -12.02 7.32 8.87
CA THR A 149 -12.43 6.69 10.11
C THR A 149 -13.14 5.43 9.71
N ALA A 150 -12.44 4.30 9.87
CA ALA A 150 -13.02 2.95 9.97
C ALA A 150 -14.17 2.64 8.99
N GLY A 151 -14.02 2.94 7.71
CA GLY A 151 -14.76 2.24 6.68
C GLY A 151 -14.43 0.75 6.84
N SER A 152 -15.44 -0.13 6.91
CA SER A 152 -15.15 -1.56 6.90
C SER A 152 -14.30 -1.87 5.65
N MET A 153 -13.42 -2.88 5.72
CA MET A 153 -12.66 -3.32 4.54
C MET A 153 -13.59 -3.55 3.34
N ALA A 154 -14.80 -4.07 3.58
CA ALA A 154 -15.83 -4.21 2.56
C ALA A 154 -16.19 -2.89 1.85
N SER A 155 -16.29 -1.78 2.59
CA SER A 155 -16.56 -0.45 2.01
C SER A 155 -15.40 0.05 1.17
N LEU A 156 -14.15 -0.15 1.62
CA LEU A 156 -12.95 0.23 0.86
C LEU A 156 -12.84 -0.58 -0.44
N TYR A 157 -13.08 -1.89 -0.40
CA TYR A 157 -13.08 -2.73 -1.59
C TYR A 157 -14.20 -2.33 -2.58
N LEU A 158 -15.38 -2.00 -2.07
CA LEU A 158 -16.48 -1.53 -2.90
C LEU A 158 -16.14 -0.21 -3.59
N GLU A 159 -15.47 0.72 -2.89
CA GLU A 159 -15.02 1.99 -3.47
C GLU A 159 -13.95 1.77 -4.55
N LEU A 160 -12.96 0.92 -4.27
CA LEU A 160 -11.86 0.65 -5.22
C LEU A 160 -12.30 -0.13 -6.46
N PHE A 161 -13.18 -1.11 -6.29
CA PHE A 161 -13.43 -2.13 -7.32
C PHE A 161 -14.89 -2.29 -7.73
N GLY A 162 -15.82 -1.61 -7.05
CA GLY A 162 -17.26 -1.76 -7.28
C GLY A 162 -17.80 -3.13 -6.85
N THR A 163 -17.01 -3.95 -6.15
CA THR A 163 -17.39 -5.26 -5.62
C THR A 163 -16.93 -5.38 -4.17
N PRO A 164 -17.68 -6.11 -3.30
CA PRO A 164 -17.22 -6.36 -1.93
C PRO A 164 -15.91 -7.16 -1.91
N ALA A 165 -15.22 -7.11 -0.78
CA ALA A 165 -14.05 -7.95 -0.54
C ALA A 165 -14.40 -9.44 -0.68
N PRO A 166 -13.50 -10.25 -1.23
CA PRO A 166 -13.68 -11.69 -1.33
C PRO A 166 -13.74 -12.38 0.05
#